data_2800ecfb3d565fa85025645a9f17ad97
#
_entry.id   2800ecfb3d565fa85025645a9f17ad97
#
_cell.length_a   1.000
_cell.length_b   1.000
_cell.length_c   1.000
_cell.angle_alpha   90.00
_cell.angle_beta   90.00
_cell.angle_gamma   90.00
#
_symmetry.space_group_name_H-M   'P 1'
#
loop_
_entity.id
_entity.type
_entity.pdbx_description
1 polymer ?
#
loop_
_entity_poly.entity_id
_entity_poly.type
_entity_poly.pdbx_seq_one_letter_code
_entity_poly.pdbx_strand_id
1 'polypeptide(L)'
;MKFSYKRWGFGLVALLLSALTATAAVKVHTIGDSTMANYDENSTDKRGWCQMLQQFFNADEVVINNRGKSGASSKSFYLESAYWKTVIANVNEGDYVLIQFAHNDEKNGGLDGDDVIAHAKENGQSTDGIDYRGTTASGTFKKYIRAYIEETKAKGGKPVIVTPICRKYFSGNTIRRNGMHDLGDSFSILGSSSKGSVPESDNTYDYAQALRDVAAEYEDVPVIDLTLMTRDLYLSYGESYCTANLFCTDDSTHPKKMGATLIARLFAQAMKEQGILAEHIIVGTDITFSPTTGDFGKAYAGQTLVKEFNISAFGLASQTGTFTFTVSEGFEVSTDKKNYAQSATADYTGGNLISSVYIRATMNTPGTLSGTLTATDGTVSRELPLVAECIDLSGGEEVSVLWPLTSNPDPVVTGPCMAVDESWSGMYVQKYSSINSKAVWPAETGRDASYKTQRNLLEGDTWPAGEIDEVSTRYIQFGMTAPAQTKIDIDKISLFVAGAGGSGMRCKVYYATAADFSNAVLIQELTSMAGNQVYAIETIPVVSIADGQSLYLRVYPWYKNEATGKTICLSDVYIHGMASDATGIQTVISDNADSGMYDLMGRPVKNPVKGNIYVMKGKKIVRK
;
A
#
# COMPACT_ATOMS: atom_id res chain seq x y z
N MET A 1 -13.70 84.75 -13.32
CA MET A 1 -12.92 83.58 -13.71
C MET A 1 -13.40 82.42 -12.86
N LYS A 2 -14.14 81.48 -13.48
CA LYS A 2 -14.65 80.27 -12.80
C LYS A 2 -13.83 79.10 -13.31
N PHE A 3 -13.05 78.45 -12.45
CA PHE A 3 -12.37 77.20 -12.78
C PHE A 3 -13.27 75.99 -12.43
N SER A 4 -13.54 75.18 -13.45
CA SER A 4 -14.30 73.96 -13.35
C SER A 4 -13.33 72.77 -13.10
N TYR A 5 -13.48 72.04 -11.99
CA TYR A 5 -12.79 70.79 -11.73
C TYR A 5 -13.60 69.60 -12.26
N LYS A 6 -13.09 68.90 -13.26
CA LYS A 6 -13.55 67.60 -13.70
C LYS A 6 -13.11 66.54 -12.67
N ARG A 7 -14.05 65.90 -11.98
CA ARG A 7 -13.82 64.70 -11.18
C ARG A 7 -13.65 63.51 -12.10
N TRP A 8 -12.52 62.85 -12.04
CA TRP A 8 -12.30 61.50 -12.61
C TRP A 8 -12.73 60.50 -11.54
N GLY A 9 -13.75 59.69 -11.85
CA GLY A 9 -14.15 58.56 -11.02
C GLY A 9 -13.23 57.37 -11.31
N PHE A 10 -12.48 56.95 -10.32
CA PHE A 10 -11.81 55.65 -10.34
C PHE A 10 -12.82 54.57 -9.97
N GLY A 11 -13.24 53.77 -10.97
CA GLY A 11 -14.00 52.56 -10.73
C GLY A 11 -13.08 51.48 -10.16
N LEU A 12 -13.24 51.18 -8.89
CA LEU A 12 -12.60 50.05 -8.22
C LEU A 12 -13.33 48.79 -8.70
N VAL A 13 -12.75 48.00 -9.64
CA VAL A 13 -13.19 46.66 -9.96
C VAL A 13 -12.62 45.75 -8.90
N ALA A 14 -13.43 45.38 -7.91
CA ALA A 14 -13.11 44.33 -6.97
C ALA A 14 -13.22 42.97 -7.70
N LEU A 15 -12.10 42.39 -8.09
CA LEU A 15 -12.02 40.97 -8.46
C LEU A 15 -12.23 40.15 -7.17
N LEU A 16 -13.40 39.59 -7.00
CA LEU A 16 -13.65 38.49 -6.08
C LEU A 16 -12.91 37.25 -6.62
N LEU A 17 -11.67 37.02 -6.19
CA LEU A 17 -11.08 35.68 -6.24
C LEU A 17 -11.84 34.83 -5.22
N SER A 18 -12.80 34.04 -5.69
CA SER A 18 -13.26 32.88 -4.96
C SER A 18 -12.09 31.87 -4.94
N ALA A 19 -11.34 31.85 -3.83
CA ALA A 19 -10.45 30.75 -3.54
C ALA A 19 -11.35 29.51 -3.41
N LEU A 20 -11.36 28.64 -4.42
CA LEU A 20 -11.77 27.27 -4.23
C LEU A 20 -10.75 26.66 -3.25
N THR A 21 -11.09 26.64 -1.98
CA THR A 21 -10.42 25.76 -1.03
C THR A 21 -10.78 24.35 -1.46
N ALA A 22 -9.85 23.64 -2.10
CA ALA A 22 -9.95 22.21 -2.25
C ALA A 22 -10.06 21.66 -0.83
N THR A 23 -11.25 21.19 -0.45
CA THR A 23 -11.43 20.45 0.80
C THR A 23 -10.63 19.17 0.67
N ALA A 24 -9.77 18.88 1.65
CA ALA A 24 -9.04 17.61 1.68
C ALA A 24 -10.05 16.45 1.65
N ALA A 25 -9.74 15.40 0.89
CA ALA A 25 -10.58 14.21 0.83
C ALA A 25 -10.80 13.63 2.23
N VAL A 26 -12.05 13.25 2.54
CA VAL A 26 -12.39 12.58 3.80
C VAL A 26 -11.72 11.21 3.84
N LYS A 27 -11.03 10.90 4.92
CA LYS A 27 -10.45 9.57 5.11
C LYS A 27 -11.41 8.66 5.87
N VAL A 28 -11.54 7.44 5.37
CA VAL A 28 -12.24 6.35 6.04
C VAL A 28 -11.21 5.34 6.48
N HIS A 29 -10.80 5.41 7.73
CA HIS A 29 -9.89 4.43 8.32
C HIS A 29 -10.67 3.18 8.68
N THR A 30 -10.21 2.00 8.29
CA THR A 30 -10.87 0.75 8.63
C THR A 30 -9.98 -0.07 9.55
N ILE A 31 -10.51 -0.51 10.67
CA ILE A 31 -9.84 -1.38 11.63
C ILE A 31 -10.61 -2.68 11.79
N GLY A 32 -9.88 -3.78 11.82
CA GLY A 32 -10.49 -5.10 11.91
C GLY A 32 -9.49 -6.22 11.67
N ASP A 33 -10.03 -7.39 11.40
CA ASP A 33 -9.29 -8.64 11.28
C ASP A 33 -8.95 -9.02 9.83
N SER A 34 -8.68 -10.31 9.61
CA SER A 34 -8.33 -10.87 8.30
C SER A 34 -9.42 -10.71 7.24
N THR A 35 -10.69 -10.59 7.63
CA THR A 35 -11.81 -10.44 6.68
C THR A 35 -11.87 -9.05 6.06
N MET A 36 -11.17 -8.07 6.65
CA MET A 36 -11.04 -6.70 6.14
C MET A 36 -9.68 -6.42 5.51
N ALA A 37 -8.63 -7.19 5.85
CA ALA A 37 -7.24 -6.90 5.56
C ALA A 37 -6.92 -6.82 4.05
N ASN A 38 -5.84 -6.11 3.72
CA ASN A 38 -5.26 -6.16 2.39
C ASN A 38 -4.41 -7.43 2.23
N TYR A 39 -4.49 -8.05 1.05
CA TYR A 39 -3.72 -9.22 0.67
C TYR A 39 -3.03 -8.96 -0.66
N ASP A 40 -1.82 -9.51 -0.81
CA ASP A 40 -1.13 -9.54 -2.09
C ASP A 40 -1.84 -10.49 -3.06
N GLU A 41 -2.27 -9.93 -4.18
CA GLU A 41 -3.02 -10.64 -5.22
C GLU A 41 -2.21 -11.72 -5.96
N ASN A 42 -0.88 -11.64 -5.87
CA ASN A 42 0.01 -12.62 -6.49
C ASN A 42 0.30 -13.81 -5.58
N SER A 43 0.06 -13.68 -4.28
CA SER A 43 0.39 -14.71 -3.29
C SER A 43 -0.80 -15.50 -2.79
N THR A 44 -2.03 -14.96 -2.87
CA THR A 44 -3.22 -15.61 -2.33
C THR A 44 -4.52 -15.15 -3.00
N ASP A 45 -5.52 -16.04 -3.02
CA ASP A 45 -6.89 -15.73 -3.46
C ASP A 45 -7.69 -14.95 -2.41
N LYS A 46 -7.20 -14.85 -1.18
CA LYS A 46 -7.88 -14.10 -0.12
C LYS A 46 -7.99 -12.62 -0.47
N ARG A 47 -9.15 -12.05 -0.17
CA ARG A 47 -9.37 -10.59 -0.20
C ARG A 47 -10.19 -10.18 1.00
N GLY A 48 -9.74 -9.17 1.72
CA GLY A 48 -10.61 -8.51 2.69
C GLY A 48 -11.64 -7.65 1.98
N TRP A 49 -12.85 -7.57 2.51
CA TRP A 49 -13.89 -6.78 1.87
C TRP A 49 -13.54 -5.28 1.82
N CYS A 50 -12.80 -4.76 2.81
CA CYS A 50 -12.31 -3.38 2.76
C CYS A 50 -11.26 -3.13 1.67
N GLN A 51 -10.54 -4.16 1.23
CA GLN A 51 -9.64 -4.06 0.08
C GLN A 51 -10.41 -3.73 -1.21
N MET A 52 -11.68 -4.16 -1.30
CA MET A 52 -12.55 -3.92 -2.44
C MET A 52 -13.44 -2.68 -2.27
N LEU A 53 -13.35 -1.96 -1.14
CA LEU A 53 -14.32 -0.93 -0.78
C LEU A 53 -14.16 0.37 -1.58
N GLN A 54 -12.93 0.78 -1.92
CA GLN A 54 -12.64 2.06 -2.58
C GLN A 54 -13.42 2.25 -3.90
N GLN A 55 -13.66 1.18 -4.65
CA GLN A 55 -14.37 1.23 -5.92
C GLN A 55 -15.82 1.75 -5.80
N PHE A 56 -16.39 1.72 -4.62
CA PHE A 56 -17.75 2.19 -4.34
C PHE A 56 -17.80 3.63 -3.81
N PHE A 57 -16.69 4.35 -3.83
CA PHE A 57 -16.59 5.74 -3.42
C PHE A 57 -15.92 6.59 -4.49
N ASN A 58 -16.32 7.87 -4.57
CA ASN A 58 -15.59 8.86 -5.34
C ASN A 58 -14.20 9.06 -4.72
N ALA A 59 -13.15 8.62 -5.41
CA ALA A 59 -11.78 8.60 -4.87
C ALA A 59 -11.17 10.01 -4.68
N ASP A 60 -11.69 11.01 -5.39
CA ASP A 60 -11.23 12.40 -5.25
C ASP A 60 -11.75 13.05 -3.95
N GLU A 61 -12.83 12.49 -3.39
CA GLU A 61 -13.53 13.04 -2.23
C GLU A 61 -13.45 12.16 -0.98
N VAL A 62 -13.32 10.83 -1.17
CA VAL A 62 -13.24 9.85 -0.06
C VAL A 62 -12.12 8.85 -0.32
N VAL A 63 -11.20 8.73 0.62
CA VAL A 63 -10.08 7.77 0.58
C VAL A 63 -10.25 6.70 1.64
N ILE A 64 -10.31 5.45 1.21
CA ILE A 64 -10.36 4.28 2.12
C ILE A 64 -8.94 3.92 2.56
N ASN A 65 -8.64 4.18 3.83
CA ASN A 65 -7.37 3.82 4.46
C ASN A 65 -7.53 2.50 5.21
N ASN A 66 -7.40 1.38 4.49
CA ASN A 66 -7.60 0.06 5.06
C ASN A 66 -6.43 -0.36 5.95
N ARG A 67 -6.72 -0.52 7.26
CA ARG A 67 -5.79 -0.94 8.31
C ARG A 67 -6.17 -2.29 8.94
N GLY A 68 -7.11 -3.02 8.34
CA GLY A 68 -7.44 -4.38 8.76
C GLY A 68 -6.18 -5.25 8.82
N LYS A 69 -6.05 -6.04 9.88
CA LYS A 69 -4.86 -6.87 10.14
C LYS A 69 -5.24 -8.34 10.28
N SER A 70 -4.65 -9.18 9.42
CA SER A 70 -4.86 -10.63 9.51
C SER A 70 -4.48 -11.16 10.88
N GLY A 71 -5.39 -11.94 11.50
CA GLY A 71 -5.21 -12.54 12.80
C GLY A 71 -5.47 -11.63 14.01
N ALA A 72 -5.81 -10.35 13.83
CA ALA A 72 -6.08 -9.46 14.95
C ALA A 72 -7.45 -9.69 15.58
N SER A 73 -7.52 -9.62 16.90
CA SER A 73 -8.74 -9.43 17.70
C SER A 73 -8.88 -7.96 18.10
N SER A 74 -10.03 -7.58 18.65
CA SER A 74 -10.23 -6.23 19.21
C SER A 74 -9.17 -5.89 20.26
N LYS A 75 -8.81 -6.85 21.11
CA LYS A 75 -7.79 -6.73 22.14
C LYS A 75 -6.38 -6.62 21.56
N SER A 76 -5.99 -7.55 20.69
CA SER A 76 -4.63 -7.55 20.14
C SER A 76 -4.36 -6.33 19.26
N PHE A 77 -5.31 -5.89 18.45
CA PHE A 77 -5.17 -4.69 17.62
C PHE A 77 -5.01 -3.41 18.47
N TYR A 78 -5.63 -3.36 19.65
CA TYR A 78 -5.51 -2.21 20.55
C TYR A 78 -4.18 -2.19 21.29
N LEU A 79 -3.77 -3.33 21.87
CA LEU A 79 -2.63 -3.43 22.77
C LEU A 79 -1.29 -3.51 22.05
N GLU A 80 -1.26 -4.07 20.83
CA GLU A 80 -0.04 -4.16 20.05
C GLU A 80 0.36 -2.80 19.47
N SER A 81 1.59 -2.40 19.77
CA SER A 81 2.06 -1.01 19.62
C SER A 81 2.00 -0.45 18.20
N ALA A 82 1.97 -1.31 17.17
CA ALA A 82 2.05 -0.88 15.77
C ALA A 82 0.67 -0.60 15.12
N TYR A 83 -0.45 -1.04 15.70
CA TYR A 83 -1.73 -1.01 14.99
C TYR A 83 -2.60 0.19 15.37
N TRP A 84 -3.35 0.11 16.49
CA TRP A 84 -4.27 1.20 16.85
C TRP A 84 -3.59 2.55 17.02
N LYS A 85 -2.43 2.59 17.69
CA LYS A 85 -1.69 3.83 17.90
C LYS A 85 -1.33 4.52 16.58
N THR A 86 -1.01 3.75 15.55
CA THR A 86 -0.72 4.30 14.22
C THR A 86 -1.98 4.83 13.55
N VAL A 87 -3.11 4.13 13.68
CA VAL A 87 -4.37 4.59 13.10
C VAL A 87 -4.83 5.88 13.76
N ILE A 88 -4.97 5.89 15.09
CA ILE A 88 -5.52 7.06 15.82
C ILE A 88 -4.64 8.30 15.72
N ALA A 89 -3.33 8.14 15.52
CA ALA A 89 -2.42 9.26 15.25
C ALA A 89 -2.70 9.96 13.91
N ASN A 90 -3.33 9.27 12.97
CA ASN A 90 -3.65 9.76 11.62
C ASN A 90 -5.13 10.12 11.42
N VAL A 91 -5.97 9.96 12.43
CA VAL A 91 -7.38 10.39 12.39
C VAL A 91 -7.43 11.90 12.62
N ASN A 92 -8.13 12.60 11.73
CA ASN A 92 -8.39 14.03 11.81
C ASN A 92 -9.88 14.28 12.06
N GLU A 93 -10.22 15.52 12.40
CA GLU A 93 -11.62 15.94 12.51
C GLU A 93 -12.36 15.70 11.19
N GLY A 94 -13.52 15.05 11.29
CA GLY A 94 -14.38 14.72 10.15
C GLY A 94 -14.06 13.39 9.48
N ASP A 95 -12.91 12.76 9.74
CA ASP A 95 -12.59 11.41 9.25
C ASP A 95 -13.52 10.36 9.88
N TYR A 96 -13.68 9.23 9.21
CA TYR A 96 -14.43 8.09 9.72
C TYR A 96 -13.53 6.96 10.17
N VAL A 97 -13.96 6.19 11.18
CA VAL A 97 -13.31 4.95 11.61
C VAL A 97 -14.32 3.82 11.61
N LEU A 98 -14.17 2.86 10.69
CA LEU A 98 -14.98 1.64 10.63
C LEU A 98 -14.37 0.58 11.55
N ILE A 99 -15.15 0.07 12.50
CA ILE A 99 -14.68 -0.83 13.54
C ILE A 99 -15.38 -2.18 13.40
N GLN A 100 -14.64 -3.24 12.98
CA GLN A 100 -15.16 -4.62 12.88
C GLN A 100 -14.18 -5.61 13.48
N PHE A 101 -14.61 -6.33 14.51
CA PHE A 101 -13.87 -7.45 15.10
C PHE A 101 -14.85 -8.57 15.47
N ALA A 102 -14.37 -9.75 15.72
CA ALA A 102 -14.94 -10.91 16.39
C ALA A 102 -14.20 -12.21 16.05
N HIS A 103 -13.83 -12.44 14.76
CA HIS A 103 -13.30 -13.72 14.25
C HIS A 103 -12.10 -14.27 15.05
N ASN A 104 -11.30 -13.40 15.67
CA ASN A 104 -10.18 -13.79 16.53
C ASN A 104 -10.47 -13.56 18.02
N ASP A 105 -11.49 -12.79 18.33
CA ASP A 105 -11.97 -12.60 19.70
C ASP A 105 -12.59 -13.88 20.27
N GLU A 106 -13.14 -14.74 19.41
CA GLU A 106 -13.72 -16.05 19.73
C GLU A 106 -12.69 -17.12 20.13
N LYS A 107 -11.40 -16.82 20.10
CA LYS A 107 -10.36 -17.81 20.39
C LYS A 107 -10.47 -18.32 21.82
N ASN A 108 -10.35 -19.65 21.97
CA ASN A 108 -10.45 -20.35 23.26
C ASN A 108 -11.76 -20.09 24.03
N GLY A 109 -12.87 -19.78 23.32
CA GLY A 109 -14.15 -19.48 23.97
C GLY A 109 -14.19 -18.16 24.71
N GLY A 110 -13.21 -17.31 24.47
CA GLY A 110 -13.09 -15.98 25.09
C GLY A 110 -12.30 -16.01 26.40
N LEU A 111 -11.38 -15.07 26.54
CA LEU A 111 -10.63 -14.78 27.74
C LEU A 111 -10.98 -13.38 28.22
N ASP A 112 -11.45 -13.26 29.45
CA ASP A 112 -11.71 -11.96 30.04
C ASP A 112 -10.46 -11.48 30.78
N GLY A 113 -9.73 -10.56 30.19
CA GLY A 113 -8.48 -10.01 30.68
C GLY A 113 -7.69 -9.30 29.61
N ASP A 114 -6.70 -8.52 30.03
CA ASP A 114 -5.87 -7.70 29.12
C ASP A 114 -4.57 -8.40 28.69
N ASP A 115 -4.40 -9.67 29.06
CA ASP A 115 -3.19 -10.40 28.68
C ASP A 115 -3.13 -10.63 27.19
N VAL A 116 -2.15 -10.01 26.57
CA VAL A 116 -1.73 -10.31 25.20
C VAL A 116 -0.31 -10.82 25.29
N ILE A 117 -0.13 -12.09 25.04
CA ILE A 117 1.20 -12.57 24.73
C ILE A 117 1.54 -12.06 23.35
N ALA A 118 2.37 -11.00 23.35
CA ALA A 118 2.90 -10.43 22.12
C ALA A 118 3.34 -11.57 21.21
N HIS A 119 2.81 -11.60 20.03
CA HIS A 119 3.22 -12.21 18.80
C HIS A 119 4.37 -13.13 18.73
N ALA A 120 5.14 -13.28 19.78
CA ALA A 120 6.23 -14.22 19.88
C ALA A 120 5.80 -15.64 19.57
N LYS A 121 4.50 -15.83 19.39
CA LYS A 121 3.95 -17.16 19.22
C LYS A 121 3.15 -17.20 17.94
N GLU A 122 3.67 -17.96 17.01
CA GLU A 122 3.03 -18.25 15.74
C GLU A 122 1.53 -18.47 15.96
N ASN A 123 0.71 -17.74 15.20
CA ASN A 123 -0.74 -17.75 15.27
C ASN A 123 -1.38 -17.22 16.55
N GLY A 124 -0.68 -16.45 17.38
CA GLY A 124 -1.23 -15.84 18.59
C GLY A 124 -1.52 -16.84 19.72
N GLN A 125 -0.94 -18.04 19.67
CA GLN A 125 -1.04 -19.03 20.73
C GLN A 125 0.16 -18.97 21.66
N SER A 126 -0.05 -19.19 22.95
CA SER A 126 1.00 -19.33 23.93
C SER A 126 1.58 -20.75 23.96
N THR A 127 2.70 -20.94 24.67
CA THR A 127 3.32 -22.27 24.86
C THR A 127 2.44 -23.22 25.68
N ASP A 128 1.44 -22.70 26.41
CA ASP A 128 0.44 -23.45 27.15
C ASP A 128 -0.81 -23.80 26.29
N GLY A 129 -0.81 -23.42 25.00
CA GLY A 129 -1.91 -23.68 24.08
C GLY A 129 -3.08 -22.70 24.19
N ILE A 130 -2.95 -21.64 24.99
CA ILE A 130 -3.99 -20.60 25.15
C ILE A 130 -3.78 -19.54 24.06
N ASP A 131 -4.84 -19.18 23.36
CA ASP A 131 -4.82 -18.05 22.42
C ASP A 131 -5.25 -16.76 23.11
N TYR A 132 -4.28 -15.96 23.53
CA TYR A 132 -4.51 -14.73 24.29
C TYR A 132 -5.14 -13.59 23.48
N ARG A 133 -5.42 -13.79 22.19
CA ARG A 133 -6.25 -12.86 21.41
C ARG A 133 -7.72 -12.91 21.83
N GLY A 134 -8.15 -14.00 22.44
CA GLY A 134 -9.52 -14.21 22.88
C GLY A 134 -10.02 -13.12 23.83
N THR A 135 -11.31 -12.81 23.74
CA THR A 135 -12.05 -11.91 24.61
C THR A 135 -13.38 -12.56 24.98
N THR A 136 -14.09 -12.04 25.98
CA THR A 136 -15.50 -12.36 26.18
C THR A 136 -16.39 -11.30 25.58
N ALA A 137 -17.45 -11.68 24.87
CA ALA A 137 -18.35 -10.74 24.20
C ALA A 137 -19.01 -9.78 25.19
N SER A 138 -19.36 -10.26 26.39
CA SER A 138 -19.97 -9.43 27.43
C SER A 138 -18.97 -8.59 28.24
N GLY A 139 -17.68 -8.90 28.21
CA GLY A 139 -16.63 -8.28 29.03
C GLY A 139 -15.59 -7.51 28.21
N THR A 140 -14.40 -8.11 28.11
CA THR A 140 -13.20 -7.47 27.52
C THR A 140 -13.42 -7.00 26.08
N PHE A 141 -14.22 -7.69 25.28
CA PHE A 141 -14.57 -7.25 23.93
C PHE A 141 -15.22 -5.86 23.93
N LYS A 142 -16.30 -5.69 24.70
CA LYS A 142 -17.01 -4.38 24.80
C LYS A 142 -16.10 -3.27 25.31
N LYS A 143 -15.16 -3.59 26.22
CA LYS A 143 -14.17 -2.63 26.72
C LYS A 143 -13.35 -2.02 25.58
N TYR A 144 -12.79 -2.86 24.70
CA TYR A 144 -11.95 -2.36 23.59
C TYR A 144 -12.78 -1.65 22.52
N ILE A 145 -13.99 -2.13 22.23
CA ILE A 145 -14.88 -1.43 21.28
C ILE A 145 -15.20 -0.01 21.76
N ARG A 146 -15.53 0.17 23.06
CA ARG A 146 -15.73 1.51 23.64
C ARG A 146 -14.48 2.37 23.52
N ALA A 147 -13.29 1.83 23.80
CA ALA A 147 -12.05 2.57 23.71
C ALA A 147 -11.81 3.09 22.27
N TYR A 148 -12.04 2.27 21.23
CA TYR A 148 -11.96 2.72 19.84
C TYR A 148 -12.93 3.85 19.53
N ILE A 149 -14.17 3.77 20.00
CA ILE A 149 -15.19 4.81 19.82
C ILE A 149 -14.76 6.11 20.49
N GLU A 150 -14.41 6.05 21.76
CA GLU A 150 -14.09 7.23 22.57
C GLU A 150 -12.85 7.95 22.10
N GLU A 151 -11.79 7.20 21.76
CA GLU A 151 -10.56 7.79 21.22
C GLU A 151 -10.76 8.39 19.83
N THR A 152 -11.57 7.74 18.98
CA THR A 152 -11.95 8.32 17.66
C THR A 152 -12.68 9.64 17.84
N LYS A 153 -13.69 9.69 18.72
CA LYS A 153 -14.47 10.91 19.02
C LYS A 153 -13.58 12.00 19.62
N ALA A 154 -12.64 11.63 20.47
CA ALA A 154 -11.68 12.57 21.06
C ALA A 154 -10.78 13.27 20.02
N LYS A 155 -10.59 12.64 18.84
CA LYS A 155 -9.90 13.22 17.67
C LYS A 155 -10.81 14.01 16.74
N GLY A 156 -12.11 14.13 17.03
CA GLY A 156 -13.11 14.69 16.12
C GLY A 156 -13.49 13.77 14.96
N GLY A 157 -13.04 12.52 15.00
CA GLY A 157 -13.42 11.47 14.04
C GLY A 157 -14.82 10.90 14.35
N LYS A 158 -15.41 10.23 13.36
CA LYS A 158 -16.75 9.65 13.40
C LYS A 158 -16.64 8.13 13.40
N PRO A 159 -16.83 7.44 14.53
CA PRO A 159 -16.81 5.99 14.59
C PRO A 159 -18.10 5.41 13.94
N VAL A 160 -17.93 4.28 13.23
CA VAL A 160 -19.03 3.48 12.67
C VAL A 160 -18.78 2.03 13.09
N ILE A 161 -19.73 1.46 13.79
CA ILE A 161 -19.67 0.05 14.18
C ILE A 161 -20.13 -0.81 13.01
N VAL A 162 -19.37 -1.86 12.75
CA VAL A 162 -19.68 -2.85 11.71
C VAL A 162 -19.69 -4.22 12.38
N THR A 163 -20.82 -4.93 12.35
CA THR A 163 -20.83 -6.31 12.85
C THR A 163 -20.03 -7.23 11.91
N PRO A 164 -19.42 -8.30 12.41
CA PRO A 164 -18.55 -9.17 11.59
C PRO A 164 -19.33 -9.85 10.47
N ILE A 165 -18.66 -10.12 9.35
CA ILE A 165 -19.26 -10.95 8.31
C ILE A 165 -19.48 -12.38 8.82
N CYS A 166 -20.53 -13.05 8.32
CA CYS A 166 -20.75 -14.46 8.62
C CYS A 166 -19.64 -15.35 8.06
N ARG A 167 -19.34 -16.44 8.76
CA ARG A 167 -18.72 -17.62 8.15
C ARG A 167 -19.73 -18.40 7.31
N LYS A 168 -19.31 -19.09 6.27
CA LYS A 168 -20.20 -19.97 5.48
C LYS A 168 -20.53 -21.27 6.20
N TYR A 169 -20.97 -21.19 7.47
CA TYR A 169 -21.37 -22.36 8.25
C TYR A 169 -22.83 -22.71 8.00
N PHE A 170 -23.11 -23.17 6.77
CA PHE A 170 -24.46 -23.60 6.38
C PHE A 170 -24.97 -24.77 7.23
N SER A 171 -26.26 -24.72 7.55
CA SER A 171 -27.02 -25.81 8.13
C SER A 171 -28.42 -25.81 7.49
N GLY A 172 -28.58 -26.57 6.40
CA GLY A 172 -29.77 -26.48 5.56
C GLY A 172 -29.95 -25.06 5.00
N ASN A 173 -31.08 -24.45 5.29
CA ASN A 173 -31.45 -23.12 4.79
C ASN A 173 -31.07 -21.98 5.76
N THR A 174 -30.09 -22.20 6.64
CA THR A 174 -29.62 -21.18 7.59
C THR A 174 -28.10 -21.25 7.77
N ILE A 175 -27.54 -20.21 8.39
CA ILE A 175 -26.18 -20.19 8.89
C ILE A 175 -26.22 -20.53 10.38
N ARG A 176 -25.37 -21.45 10.84
CA ARG A 176 -25.29 -21.82 12.27
C ARG A 176 -24.89 -20.62 13.11
N ARG A 177 -25.30 -20.62 14.38
CA ARG A 177 -25.05 -19.53 15.34
C ARG A 177 -23.55 -19.18 15.43
N ASN A 178 -22.69 -20.20 15.53
CA ASN A 178 -21.24 -19.96 15.58
C ASN A 178 -20.65 -19.39 14.28
N GLY A 179 -21.34 -19.48 13.17
CA GLY A 179 -21.03 -18.78 11.93
C GLY A 179 -21.44 -17.30 11.97
N MET A 180 -22.39 -16.93 12.81
CA MET A 180 -22.86 -15.56 13.05
C MET A 180 -22.19 -14.91 14.26
N HIS A 181 -21.15 -15.53 14.82
CA HIS A 181 -20.36 -15.01 15.95
C HIS A 181 -21.10 -14.96 17.29
N ASP A 182 -22.17 -15.74 17.45
CA ASP A 182 -22.82 -15.89 18.73
C ASP A 182 -22.36 -17.15 19.51
N LEU A 183 -21.53 -18.00 18.88
CA LEU A 183 -20.94 -19.22 19.44
C LEU A 183 -21.94 -20.17 20.11
N GLY A 184 -23.25 -20.00 19.83
CA GLY A 184 -24.31 -20.74 20.51
C GLY A 184 -24.40 -22.22 20.19
N ASP A 185 -23.80 -22.68 19.07
CA ASP A 185 -23.87 -24.09 18.68
C ASP A 185 -22.79 -24.93 19.36
N SER A 186 -21.53 -24.47 19.21
CA SER A 186 -20.39 -25.09 19.89
C SER A 186 -19.13 -24.23 19.68
N PHE A 187 -18.24 -24.20 20.66
CA PHE A 187 -16.95 -23.51 20.58
C PHE A 187 -15.92 -24.18 21.50
N SER A 188 -14.64 -23.91 21.27
CA SER A 188 -13.54 -24.36 22.12
C SER A 188 -13.38 -23.40 23.28
N ILE A 189 -13.25 -23.93 24.51
CA ILE A 189 -13.03 -23.15 25.74
C ILE A 189 -11.60 -23.41 26.22
N LEU A 190 -10.84 -22.33 26.46
CA LEU A 190 -9.57 -22.31 27.19
C LEU A 190 -8.63 -23.49 26.85
N GLY A 191 -8.24 -23.62 25.58
CA GLY A 191 -7.31 -24.66 25.16
C GLY A 191 -7.86 -26.08 25.14
N SER A 192 -9.11 -26.28 25.54
CA SER A 192 -9.80 -27.57 25.49
C SER A 192 -10.25 -27.88 24.05
N SER A 193 -10.11 -29.13 23.64
CA SER A 193 -10.76 -29.65 22.43
C SER A 193 -12.26 -29.92 22.64
N SER A 194 -12.78 -29.81 23.86
CA SER A 194 -14.19 -29.96 24.14
C SER A 194 -14.95 -28.73 23.64
N LYS A 195 -16.01 -29.00 22.91
CA LYS A 195 -16.95 -27.97 22.45
C LYS A 195 -18.18 -28.04 23.33
N GLY A 196 -18.55 -26.92 23.92
CA GLY A 196 -19.79 -26.77 24.65
C GLY A 196 -20.91 -26.26 23.75
N SER A 197 -22.15 -26.47 24.12
CA SER A 197 -23.30 -25.76 23.58
C SER A 197 -23.70 -24.65 24.54
N VAL A 198 -24.03 -23.48 24.00
CA VAL A 198 -24.49 -22.33 24.76
C VAL A 198 -25.99 -22.22 24.58
N PRO A 199 -26.80 -22.02 25.64
CA PRO A 199 -28.23 -21.80 25.52
C PRO A 199 -28.53 -20.61 24.61
N GLU A 200 -29.60 -20.64 23.84
CA GLU A 200 -29.99 -19.58 22.94
C GLU A 200 -30.21 -18.21 23.62
N SER A 201 -30.56 -18.25 24.93
CA SER A 201 -30.70 -17.07 25.77
C SER A 201 -29.40 -16.50 26.31
N ASP A 202 -28.28 -17.20 26.14
CA ASP A 202 -26.98 -16.77 26.66
C ASP A 202 -26.22 -15.98 25.62
N ASN A 203 -26.09 -14.66 25.83
CA ASN A 203 -25.38 -13.72 24.95
C ASN A 203 -23.93 -13.46 25.39
N THR A 204 -23.39 -14.22 26.36
CA THR A 204 -22.02 -14.05 26.85
C THR A 204 -20.99 -14.14 25.71
N TYR A 205 -21.28 -14.92 24.68
CA TYR A 205 -20.41 -15.18 23.53
C TYR A 205 -20.97 -14.64 22.21
N ASP A 206 -21.99 -13.81 22.26
CA ASP A 206 -22.56 -13.16 21.08
C ASP A 206 -21.83 -11.84 20.78
N TYR A 207 -20.79 -11.93 19.95
CA TYR A 207 -19.97 -10.79 19.58
C TYR A 207 -20.69 -9.81 18.66
N ALA A 208 -21.56 -10.29 17.78
CA ALA A 208 -22.36 -9.43 16.92
C ALA A 208 -23.34 -8.60 17.75
N GLN A 209 -24.03 -9.23 18.73
CA GLN A 209 -24.91 -8.52 19.64
C GLN A 209 -24.13 -7.56 20.56
N ALA A 210 -22.94 -7.95 21.01
CA ALA A 210 -22.09 -7.07 21.81
C ALA A 210 -21.73 -5.76 21.09
N LEU A 211 -21.50 -5.80 19.78
CA LEU A 211 -21.27 -4.60 18.96
C LEU A 211 -22.53 -3.72 18.88
N ARG A 212 -23.71 -4.32 18.67
CA ARG A 212 -25.01 -3.58 18.66
C ARG A 212 -25.27 -2.93 20.01
N ASP A 213 -25.03 -3.66 21.10
CA ASP A 213 -25.21 -3.17 22.47
C ASP A 213 -24.31 -1.97 22.76
N VAL A 214 -22.99 -2.06 22.41
CA VAL A 214 -22.06 -0.96 22.63
C VAL A 214 -22.44 0.25 21.81
N ALA A 215 -22.81 0.07 20.55
CA ALA A 215 -23.24 1.21 19.72
C ALA A 215 -24.49 1.89 20.30
N ALA A 216 -25.43 1.13 20.87
CA ALA A 216 -26.63 1.67 21.50
C ALA A 216 -26.35 2.52 22.76
N GLU A 217 -25.15 2.48 23.30
CA GLU A 217 -24.72 3.36 24.40
C GLU A 217 -24.44 4.80 23.93
N TYR A 218 -24.36 5.03 22.61
CA TYR A 218 -24.01 6.31 21.98
C TYR A 218 -25.10 6.75 20.98
N GLU A 219 -25.60 7.96 21.12
CA GLU A 219 -26.67 8.49 20.24
C GLU A 219 -26.18 8.72 18.78
N ASP A 220 -24.88 8.93 18.58
CA ASP A 220 -24.25 9.36 17.33
C ASP A 220 -23.31 8.31 16.71
N VAL A 221 -23.37 7.05 17.16
CA VAL A 221 -22.56 5.96 16.62
C VAL A 221 -23.45 5.00 15.83
N PRO A 222 -23.44 5.09 14.48
CA PRO A 222 -24.23 4.20 13.66
C PRO A 222 -23.70 2.76 13.64
N VAL A 223 -24.62 1.81 13.42
CA VAL A 223 -24.31 0.39 13.24
C VAL A 223 -24.68 -0.03 11.82
N ILE A 224 -23.75 -0.72 11.15
CA ILE A 224 -24.03 -1.47 9.93
C ILE A 224 -23.97 -2.95 10.29
N ASP A 225 -25.14 -3.61 10.22
CA ASP A 225 -25.28 -5.01 10.63
C ASP A 225 -24.86 -5.98 9.52
N LEU A 226 -23.55 -6.02 9.29
CA LEU A 226 -23.00 -6.82 8.20
C LEU A 226 -23.13 -8.34 8.46
N THR A 227 -23.31 -8.75 9.72
CA THR A 227 -23.60 -10.15 10.06
C THR A 227 -24.91 -10.61 9.44
N LEU A 228 -26.00 -9.89 9.68
CA LEU A 228 -27.30 -10.23 9.11
C LEU A 228 -27.32 -10.06 7.59
N MET A 229 -26.70 -9.01 7.09
CA MET A 229 -26.65 -8.73 5.66
C MET A 229 -25.87 -9.80 4.88
N THR A 230 -24.73 -10.27 5.40
CA THR A 230 -23.95 -11.33 4.75
C THR A 230 -24.60 -12.70 4.93
N ARG A 231 -25.28 -12.97 6.04
CA ARG A 231 -26.13 -14.16 6.17
C ARG A 231 -27.14 -14.23 5.03
N ASP A 232 -27.89 -13.18 4.82
CA ASP A 232 -28.94 -13.15 3.79
C ASP A 232 -28.34 -13.23 2.38
N LEU A 233 -27.22 -12.57 2.16
CA LEU A 233 -26.46 -12.67 0.92
C LEU A 233 -26.05 -14.13 0.64
N TYR A 234 -25.45 -14.83 1.60
CA TYR A 234 -24.99 -16.20 1.41
C TYR A 234 -26.15 -17.18 1.21
N LEU A 235 -27.24 -16.98 1.97
CA LEU A 235 -28.45 -17.81 1.80
C LEU A 235 -29.08 -17.61 0.42
N SER A 236 -29.05 -16.40 -0.14
CA SER A 236 -29.59 -16.11 -1.46
C SER A 236 -28.81 -16.83 -2.59
N TYR A 237 -27.50 -17.01 -2.43
CA TYR A 237 -26.66 -17.73 -3.39
C TYR A 237 -26.62 -19.25 -3.14
N GLY A 238 -26.84 -19.68 -1.91
CA GLY A 238 -26.76 -21.07 -1.47
C GLY A 238 -25.33 -21.59 -1.27
N GLU A 239 -25.20 -22.69 -0.51
CA GLU A 239 -23.92 -23.22 -0.05
C GLU A 239 -22.95 -23.56 -1.19
N SER A 240 -23.44 -24.24 -2.24
CA SER A 240 -22.59 -24.66 -3.36
C SER A 240 -21.97 -23.49 -4.09
N TYR A 241 -22.76 -22.44 -4.36
CA TYR A 241 -22.27 -21.23 -5.03
C TYR A 241 -21.28 -20.46 -4.14
N CYS A 242 -21.61 -20.27 -2.87
CA CYS A 242 -20.72 -19.59 -1.93
C CYS A 242 -19.36 -20.29 -1.82
N THR A 243 -19.37 -21.62 -1.73
CA THR A 243 -18.13 -22.43 -1.64
C THR A 243 -17.29 -22.32 -2.91
N ALA A 244 -17.92 -22.38 -4.08
CA ALA A 244 -17.19 -22.32 -5.34
C ALA A 244 -16.67 -20.91 -5.67
N ASN A 245 -17.47 -19.85 -5.39
CA ASN A 245 -17.26 -18.53 -5.96
C ASN A 245 -16.93 -17.43 -4.95
N LEU A 246 -17.45 -17.50 -3.71
CA LEU A 246 -17.34 -16.39 -2.77
C LEU A 246 -16.22 -16.56 -1.75
N PHE A 247 -15.88 -17.80 -1.38
CA PHE A 247 -14.88 -18.12 -0.37
C PHE A 247 -13.68 -18.83 -0.95
N CYS A 248 -12.55 -18.73 -0.29
CA CYS A 248 -11.35 -19.46 -0.64
C CYS A 248 -11.57 -20.97 -0.48
N THR A 249 -10.81 -21.77 -1.24
CA THR A 249 -10.91 -23.24 -1.19
C THR A 249 -10.60 -23.72 0.23
N ASP A 250 -11.43 -24.65 0.74
CA ASP A 250 -11.32 -25.23 2.10
C ASP A 250 -11.32 -24.20 3.24
N ASP A 251 -11.79 -22.99 3.00
CA ASP A 251 -11.86 -21.91 3.97
C ASP A 251 -13.32 -21.44 4.13
N SER A 252 -13.79 -21.44 5.37
CA SER A 252 -15.18 -21.03 5.67
C SER A 252 -15.29 -19.57 6.11
N THR A 253 -14.17 -18.86 6.21
CA THR A 253 -14.09 -17.51 6.81
C THR A 253 -13.68 -16.45 5.80
N HIS A 254 -12.67 -16.75 4.95
CA HIS A 254 -12.06 -15.73 4.11
C HIS A 254 -12.68 -15.70 2.72
N PRO A 255 -13.23 -14.56 2.30
CA PRO A 255 -13.71 -14.40 0.94
C PRO A 255 -12.55 -14.29 -0.05
N LYS A 256 -12.81 -14.70 -1.29
CA LYS A 256 -12.02 -14.33 -2.46
C LYS A 256 -12.61 -13.09 -3.13
N LYS A 257 -11.99 -12.61 -4.21
CA LYS A 257 -12.31 -11.31 -4.85
C LYS A 257 -13.83 -11.11 -5.05
N MET A 258 -14.53 -12.09 -5.60
CA MET A 258 -15.98 -11.98 -5.83
C MET A 258 -16.76 -11.77 -4.53
N GLY A 259 -16.50 -12.61 -3.52
CA GLY A 259 -17.17 -12.48 -2.22
C GLY A 259 -16.86 -11.16 -1.53
N ALA A 260 -15.59 -10.76 -1.51
CA ALA A 260 -15.16 -9.49 -0.93
C ALA A 260 -15.79 -8.27 -1.64
N THR A 261 -15.91 -8.30 -2.97
CA THR A 261 -16.54 -7.23 -3.75
C THR A 261 -18.05 -7.12 -3.47
N LEU A 262 -18.74 -8.25 -3.39
CA LEU A 262 -20.17 -8.27 -3.05
C LEU A 262 -20.42 -7.73 -1.64
N ILE A 263 -19.58 -8.13 -0.67
CA ILE A 263 -19.69 -7.63 0.72
C ILE A 263 -19.40 -6.14 0.79
N ALA A 264 -18.36 -5.65 0.11
CA ALA A 264 -18.03 -4.24 0.06
C ALA A 264 -19.14 -3.39 -0.55
N ARG A 265 -19.77 -3.88 -1.62
CA ARG A 265 -20.95 -3.24 -2.23
C ARG A 265 -22.13 -3.18 -1.28
N LEU A 266 -22.42 -4.29 -0.62
CA LEU A 266 -23.50 -4.39 0.36
C LEU A 266 -23.31 -3.39 1.51
N PHE A 267 -22.09 -3.30 2.02
CA PHE A 267 -21.69 -2.34 3.05
C PHE A 267 -21.84 -0.89 2.58
N ALA A 268 -21.32 -0.55 1.39
CA ALA A 268 -21.43 0.80 0.83
C ALA A 268 -22.90 1.20 0.60
N GLN A 269 -23.74 0.26 0.15
CA GLN A 269 -25.18 0.49 0.02
C GLN A 269 -25.82 0.81 1.37
N ALA A 270 -25.49 0.07 2.42
CA ALA A 270 -26.03 0.33 3.76
C ALA A 270 -25.56 1.68 4.32
N MET A 271 -24.31 2.09 4.07
CA MET A 271 -23.83 3.44 4.41
C MET A 271 -24.68 4.52 3.71
N LYS A 272 -24.93 4.34 2.40
CA LYS A 272 -25.73 5.27 1.61
C LYS A 272 -27.17 5.39 2.14
N GLU A 273 -27.79 4.26 2.48
CA GLU A 273 -29.15 4.20 3.03
C GLU A 273 -29.25 4.87 4.41
N GLN A 274 -28.16 4.81 5.20
CA GLN A 274 -28.08 5.51 6.50
C GLN A 274 -27.61 6.97 6.39
N GLY A 275 -27.41 7.50 5.18
CA GLY A 275 -26.94 8.86 4.96
C GLY A 275 -25.47 9.11 5.29
N ILE A 276 -24.67 8.04 5.48
CA ILE A 276 -23.25 8.14 5.82
C ILE A 276 -22.45 8.26 4.52
N LEU A 277 -21.86 9.42 4.25
CA LEU A 277 -21.13 9.74 3.02
C LEU A 277 -21.94 9.43 1.74
N ALA A 278 -23.26 9.55 1.80
CA ALA A 278 -24.19 9.07 0.78
C ALA A 278 -23.96 9.70 -0.60
N GLU A 279 -23.58 10.98 -0.63
CA GLU A 279 -23.28 11.75 -1.84
C GLU A 279 -22.00 11.29 -2.57
N HIS A 280 -21.10 10.63 -1.85
CA HIS A 280 -19.82 10.16 -2.39
C HIS A 280 -19.84 8.66 -2.76
N ILE A 281 -20.99 7.97 -2.54
CA ILE A 281 -21.10 6.52 -2.73
C ILE A 281 -21.68 6.19 -4.11
N ILE A 282 -20.92 5.41 -4.88
CA ILE A 282 -21.23 4.90 -6.20
C ILE A 282 -21.73 3.45 -6.05
N VAL A 283 -23.04 3.27 -5.91
CA VAL A 283 -23.69 1.95 -5.88
C VAL A 283 -24.90 1.97 -6.80
N GLY A 284 -25.13 0.88 -7.52
CA GLY A 284 -26.23 0.76 -8.49
C GLY A 284 -25.85 -0.16 -9.64
N THR A 285 -26.31 0.16 -10.85
CA THR A 285 -25.96 -0.53 -12.09
C THR A 285 -24.70 -0.01 -12.74
N ASP A 286 -24.06 1.01 -12.15
CA ASP A 286 -22.85 1.60 -12.69
C ASP A 286 -21.67 0.63 -12.67
N ILE A 287 -20.87 0.70 -13.72
CA ILE A 287 -19.60 -0.01 -13.80
C ILE A 287 -18.61 0.65 -12.82
N THR A 288 -17.92 -0.13 -12.00
CA THR A 288 -16.91 0.36 -11.07
C THR A 288 -15.55 -0.24 -11.37
N PHE A 289 -14.49 0.52 -11.05
CA PHE A 289 -13.09 0.12 -11.21
C PHE A 289 -12.38 0.13 -9.86
N SER A 290 -11.57 -0.88 -9.59
CA SER A 290 -10.65 -0.91 -8.45
C SER A 290 -9.26 -1.37 -8.93
N PRO A 291 -8.23 -0.51 -8.89
CA PRO A 291 -8.25 0.87 -8.39
C PRO A 291 -9.13 1.81 -9.24
N THR A 292 -9.52 2.94 -8.65
CA THR A 292 -10.38 3.96 -9.27
C THR A 292 -9.61 4.91 -10.20
N THR A 293 -8.28 4.84 -10.20
CA THR A 293 -7.38 5.64 -11.04
C THR A 293 -6.56 4.75 -11.95
N GLY A 294 -6.40 5.17 -13.20
CA GLY A 294 -5.60 4.49 -14.22
C GLY A 294 -4.14 4.98 -14.30
N ASP A 295 -3.59 5.52 -13.21
CA ASP A 295 -2.20 5.94 -13.16
C ASP A 295 -1.28 4.71 -12.99
N PHE A 296 -0.41 4.48 -13.95
CA PHE A 296 0.60 3.41 -13.96
C PHE A 296 1.91 3.83 -13.30
N GLY A 297 2.05 5.12 -12.97
CA GLY A 297 3.32 5.67 -12.50
C GLY A 297 4.32 5.88 -13.63
N LYS A 298 5.60 5.73 -13.29
CA LYS A 298 6.74 6.04 -14.17
C LYS A 298 7.52 4.77 -14.50
N ALA A 299 8.11 4.74 -15.70
CA ALA A 299 9.05 3.71 -16.11
C ALA A 299 10.09 4.30 -17.09
N TYR A 300 11.22 3.62 -17.24
CA TYR A 300 12.19 3.96 -18.27
C TYR A 300 11.80 3.40 -19.63
N ALA A 301 12.31 4.02 -20.69
CA ALA A 301 12.10 3.52 -22.05
C ALA A 301 12.50 2.04 -22.18
N GLY A 302 11.67 1.27 -22.87
CA GLY A 302 11.83 -0.19 -23.03
C GLY A 302 11.17 -1.04 -21.92
N GLN A 303 10.71 -0.44 -20.83
CA GLN A 303 10.00 -1.16 -19.76
C GLN A 303 8.51 -1.27 -20.06
N THR A 304 7.89 -2.28 -19.44
CA THR A 304 6.45 -2.50 -19.47
C THR A 304 5.89 -2.46 -18.06
N LEU A 305 4.87 -1.63 -17.86
CA LEU A 305 4.12 -1.57 -16.61
C LEU A 305 2.84 -2.39 -16.76
N VAL A 306 2.49 -3.17 -15.73
CA VAL A 306 1.25 -3.95 -15.70
C VAL A 306 0.46 -3.58 -14.45
N LYS A 307 -0.83 -3.31 -14.63
CA LYS A 307 -1.75 -3.01 -13.52
C LYS A 307 -3.01 -3.85 -13.63
N GLU A 308 -3.43 -4.41 -12.50
CA GLU A 308 -4.70 -5.13 -12.39
C GLU A 308 -5.81 -4.18 -11.98
N PHE A 309 -6.97 -4.34 -12.61
CA PHE A 309 -8.22 -3.69 -12.27
C PHE A 309 -9.27 -4.75 -11.97
N ASN A 310 -9.94 -4.65 -10.81
CA ASN A 310 -11.19 -5.34 -10.59
C ASN A 310 -12.32 -4.47 -11.18
N ILE A 311 -13.01 -4.99 -12.19
CA ILE A 311 -14.14 -4.30 -12.82
C ILE A 311 -15.41 -5.01 -12.41
N SER A 312 -16.38 -4.27 -11.89
CA SER A 312 -17.67 -4.83 -11.49
C SER A 312 -18.84 -3.98 -11.97
N ALA A 313 -19.93 -4.65 -12.30
CA ALA A 313 -21.22 -4.06 -12.61
C ALA A 313 -22.34 -4.97 -12.06
N PHE A 314 -23.44 -4.37 -11.57
CA PHE A 314 -24.50 -5.11 -10.90
C PHE A 314 -25.86 -4.68 -11.40
N GLY A 315 -26.83 -5.61 -11.35
CA GLY A 315 -28.22 -5.33 -11.75
C GLY A 315 -28.35 -4.98 -13.23
N LEU A 316 -27.53 -5.61 -14.07
CA LEU A 316 -27.57 -5.43 -15.52
C LEU A 316 -28.92 -5.90 -16.07
N ALA A 317 -29.37 -5.28 -17.16
CA ALA A 317 -30.67 -5.56 -17.77
C ALA A 317 -30.80 -7.02 -18.26
N SER A 318 -29.70 -7.58 -18.78
CA SER A 318 -29.63 -8.98 -19.18
C SER A 318 -29.13 -9.86 -18.04
N GLN A 319 -29.70 -11.05 -17.87
CA GLN A 319 -29.22 -12.01 -16.87
C GLN A 319 -27.89 -12.67 -17.27
N THR A 320 -27.56 -12.69 -18.54
CA THR A 320 -26.30 -13.19 -19.08
C THR A 320 -25.85 -12.30 -20.23
N GLY A 321 -24.54 -12.20 -20.41
CA GLY A 321 -23.96 -11.39 -21.50
C GLY A 321 -22.45 -11.38 -21.44
N THR A 322 -21.86 -10.54 -22.27
CA THR A 322 -20.40 -10.41 -22.39
C THR A 322 -20.04 -8.92 -22.29
N PHE A 323 -19.13 -8.60 -21.36
CA PHE A 323 -18.47 -7.31 -21.34
C PHE A 323 -17.27 -7.31 -22.28
N THR A 324 -17.11 -6.20 -22.98
CA THR A 324 -15.92 -5.90 -23.77
C THR A 324 -15.11 -4.81 -23.08
N PHE A 325 -13.83 -5.05 -22.95
CA PHE A 325 -12.83 -4.09 -22.45
C PHE A 325 -11.95 -3.67 -23.61
N THR A 326 -11.88 -2.38 -23.90
CA THR A 326 -11.02 -1.83 -24.95
C THR A 326 -10.08 -0.78 -24.38
N VAL A 327 -8.88 -0.69 -24.92
CA VAL A 327 -7.88 0.30 -24.49
C VAL A 327 -7.33 1.08 -25.67
N SER A 328 -6.89 2.30 -25.40
CA SER A 328 -6.22 3.15 -26.40
C SER A 328 -4.88 2.56 -26.86
N GLU A 329 -4.39 3.02 -28.02
CA GLU A 329 -3.06 2.70 -28.53
C GLU A 329 -1.96 2.98 -27.47
N GLY A 330 -0.95 2.12 -27.40
CA GLY A 330 0.10 2.15 -26.36
C GLY A 330 -0.23 1.35 -25.12
N PHE A 331 -1.49 0.98 -24.94
CA PHE A 331 -1.94 0.05 -23.90
C PHE A 331 -2.47 -1.24 -24.52
N GLU A 332 -2.42 -2.33 -23.77
CA GLU A 332 -3.04 -3.59 -24.14
C GLU A 332 -3.75 -4.18 -22.92
N VAL A 333 -4.84 -4.91 -23.15
CA VAL A 333 -5.71 -5.48 -22.11
C VAL A 333 -5.76 -7.00 -22.19
N SER A 334 -5.85 -7.65 -21.02
CA SER A 334 -5.99 -9.10 -20.87
C SER A 334 -6.93 -9.44 -19.72
N THR A 335 -7.64 -10.56 -19.81
CA THR A 335 -8.42 -11.13 -18.71
C THR A 335 -7.75 -12.39 -18.10
N ASP A 336 -6.62 -12.83 -18.65
CA ASP A 336 -5.91 -14.05 -18.22
C ASP A 336 -4.42 -13.85 -17.88
N LYS A 337 -3.91 -12.60 -17.89
CA LYS A 337 -2.49 -12.23 -17.73
C LYS A 337 -1.53 -12.77 -18.82
N LYS A 338 -2.03 -13.38 -19.86
CA LYS A 338 -1.20 -14.04 -20.89
C LYS A 338 -1.44 -13.46 -22.27
N ASN A 339 -2.71 -13.35 -22.66
CA ASN A 339 -3.10 -12.89 -23.98
C ASN A 339 -3.49 -11.42 -23.91
N TYR A 340 -2.57 -10.55 -24.33
CA TYR A 340 -2.78 -9.10 -24.35
C TYR A 340 -3.10 -8.63 -25.77
N ALA A 341 -4.14 -7.78 -25.88
CA ALA A 341 -4.59 -7.19 -27.16
C ALA A 341 -5.22 -5.80 -26.91
N GLN A 342 -5.68 -5.14 -27.97
CA GLN A 342 -6.43 -3.88 -27.86
C GLN A 342 -7.83 -4.08 -27.25
N SER A 343 -8.31 -5.32 -27.21
CA SER A 343 -9.62 -5.67 -26.65
C SER A 343 -9.57 -7.05 -25.99
N ALA A 344 -10.30 -7.20 -24.89
CA ALA A 344 -10.54 -8.47 -24.20
C ALA A 344 -12.01 -8.55 -23.76
N THR A 345 -12.49 -9.75 -23.44
CA THR A 345 -13.88 -9.95 -23.03
C THR A 345 -13.99 -10.78 -21.76
N ALA A 346 -15.10 -10.59 -21.01
CA ALA A 346 -15.50 -11.46 -19.91
C ALA A 346 -17.02 -11.66 -19.91
N ASP A 347 -17.45 -12.90 -19.75
CA ASP A 347 -18.86 -13.22 -19.63
C ASP A 347 -19.37 -12.95 -18.22
N TYR A 348 -20.66 -12.63 -18.12
CA TYR A 348 -21.33 -12.44 -16.84
C TYR A 348 -22.63 -13.26 -16.76
N THR A 349 -23.05 -13.55 -15.53
CA THR A 349 -24.29 -14.28 -15.24
C THR A 349 -25.02 -13.66 -14.05
N GLY A 350 -26.33 -13.91 -13.97
CA GLY A 350 -27.15 -13.35 -12.88
C GLY A 350 -27.26 -11.82 -12.90
N GLY A 351 -27.00 -11.18 -14.05
CA GLY A 351 -27.00 -9.73 -14.17
C GLY A 351 -25.83 -9.05 -13.46
N ASN A 352 -24.75 -9.77 -13.14
CA ASN A 352 -23.61 -9.21 -12.41
C ASN A 352 -22.30 -9.61 -13.08
N LEU A 353 -21.42 -8.61 -13.29
CA LEU A 353 -20.04 -8.79 -13.68
C LEU A 353 -19.12 -8.54 -12.47
N ILE A 354 -18.15 -9.42 -12.24
CA ILE A 354 -16.96 -9.17 -11.41
C ILE A 354 -15.80 -9.85 -12.13
N SER A 355 -14.91 -9.06 -12.71
CA SER A 355 -13.81 -9.54 -13.54
C SER A 355 -12.49 -8.86 -13.18
N SER A 356 -11.40 -9.64 -13.15
CA SER A 356 -10.05 -9.10 -13.16
C SER A 356 -9.66 -8.77 -14.59
N VAL A 357 -9.18 -7.57 -14.80
CA VAL A 357 -8.67 -7.08 -16.08
C VAL A 357 -7.25 -6.55 -15.87
N TYR A 358 -6.33 -7.02 -16.68
CA TYR A 358 -4.92 -6.65 -16.63
C TYR A 358 -4.60 -5.75 -17.80
N ILE A 359 -4.07 -4.56 -17.50
CA ILE A 359 -3.65 -3.62 -18.53
C ILE A 359 -2.15 -3.47 -18.46
N ARG A 360 -1.49 -3.57 -19.61
CA ARG A 360 -0.08 -3.27 -19.73
C ARG A 360 0.13 -2.01 -20.57
N ALA A 361 1.07 -1.18 -20.12
CA ALA A 361 1.58 -0.01 -20.82
C ALA A 361 3.04 -0.26 -21.20
N THR A 362 3.39 -0.23 -22.49
CA THR A 362 4.77 -0.41 -22.94
C THR A 362 5.38 0.95 -23.24
N MET A 363 6.42 1.31 -22.51
CA MET A 363 7.06 2.62 -22.55
C MET A 363 8.13 2.64 -23.64
N ASN A 364 7.73 2.96 -24.89
CA ASN A 364 8.65 2.97 -26.04
C ASN A 364 9.25 4.35 -26.34
N THR A 365 8.55 5.41 -25.95
CA THR A 365 8.93 6.79 -26.29
C THR A 365 8.83 7.66 -25.05
N PRO A 366 9.87 8.47 -24.74
CA PRO A 366 9.85 9.40 -23.62
C PRO A 366 8.65 10.36 -23.66
N GLY A 367 8.13 10.68 -22.48
CA GLY A 367 6.99 11.56 -22.30
C GLY A 367 5.77 10.84 -21.69
N THR A 368 4.63 11.51 -21.71
CA THR A 368 3.39 10.98 -21.12
C THR A 368 2.64 10.12 -22.14
N LEU A 369 2.44 8.86 -21.82
CA LEU A 369 1.51 7.97 -22.51
C LEU A 369 0.12 8.13 -21.85
N SER A 370 -0.85 8.60 -22.61
CA SER A 370 -2.23 8.79 -22.15
C SER A 370 -3.20 7.97 -23.00
N GLY A 371 -4.23 7.46 -22.38
CA GLY A 371 -5.25 6.65 -23.05
C GLY A 371 -6.50 6.48 -22.18
N THR A 372 -7.33 5.53 -22.58
CA THR A 372 -8.59 5.23 -21.91
C THR A 372 -8.82 3.72 -21.91
N LEU A 373 -9.30 3.19 -20.79
CA LEU A 373 -9.96 1.88 -20.72
C LEU A 373 -11.46 2.13 -20.82
N THR A 374 -12.11 1.49 -21.77
CA THR A 374 -13.58 1.46 -21.88
C THR A 374 -14.08 0.06 -21.53
N ALA A 375 -15.04 -0.03 -20.62
CA ALA A 375 -15.76 -1.25 -20.25
C ALA A 375 -17.24 -1.12 -20.65
N THR A 376 -17.78 -2.06 -21.42
CA THR A 376 -19.17 -2.00 -21.89
C THR A 376 -19.75 -3.38 -22.16
N ASP A 377 -21.07 -3.55 -21.95
CA ASP A 377 -21.85 -4.69 -22.45
C ASP A 377 -22.74 -4.30 -23.67
N GLY A 378 -22.55 -3.08 -24.21
CA GLY A 378 -23.35 -2.51 -25.29
C GLY A 378 -24.57 -1.73 -24.81
N THR A 379 -25.02 -1.89 -23.56
CA THR A 379 -26.14 -1.14 -22.95
C THR A 379 -25.66 -0.14 -21.90
N VAL A 380 -24.68 -0.52 -21.11
CA VAL A 380 -23.97 0.37 -20.18
C VAL A 380 -22.51 0.47 -20.60
N SER A 381 -21.91 1.62 -20.35
CA SER A 381 -20.52 1.89 -20.69
C SER A 381 -19.91 2.84 -19.67
N ARG A 382 -18.64 2.61 -19.31
CA ARG A 382 -17.84 3.52 -18.49
C ARG A 382 -16.40 3.54 -18.96
N GLU A 383 -15.79 4.71 -18.85
CA GLU A 383 -14.41 4.96 -19.19
C GLU A 383 -13.57 5.27 -17.95
N LEU A 384 -12.31 4.83 -17.99
CA LEU A 384 -11.27 5.17 -17.00
C LEU A 384 -10.07 5.74 -17.74
N PRO A 385 -9.68 6.99 -17.49
CA PRO A 385 -8.44 7.55 -18.04
C PRO A 385 -7.22 6.75 -17.58
N LEU A 386 -6.31 6.48 -18.51
CA LEU A 386 -5.05 5.79 -18.26
C LEU A 386 -3.91 6.77 -18.49
N VAL A 387 -2.90 6.75 -17.62
CA VAL A 387 -1.70 7.56 -17.77
C VAL A 387 -0.47 6.79 -17.28
N ALA A 388 0.63 6.94 -18.01
CA ALA A 388 1.96 6.46 -17.61
C ALA A 388 3.00 7.49 -18.06
N GLU A 389 4.11 7.63 -17.35
CA GLU A 389 5.21 8.54 -17.69
C GLU A 389 6.46 7.74 -18.09
N CYS A 390 6.94 7.93 -19.30
CA CYS A 390 8.20 7.37 -19.77
C CYS A 390 9.33 8.36 -19.54
N ILE A 391 10.29 7.97 -18.69
CA ILE A 391 11.48 8.77 -18.41
C ILE A 391 12.54 8.47 -19.45
N ASP A 392 13.12 9.52 -20.03
CA ASP A 392 14.24 9.43 -20.95
C ASP A 392 15.57 9.43 -20.18
N LEU A 393 16.33 8.36 -20.33
CA LEU A 393 17.69 8.26 -19.82
C LEU A 393 18.74 8.58 -20.91
N SER A 394 18.31 8.81 -22.17
CA SER A 394 19.20 9.13 -23.25
C SER A 394 19.74 10.56 -23.13
N GLY A 395 21.05 10.71 -23.17
CA GLY A 395 21.71 12.03 -23.12
C GLY A 395 22.12 12.52 -21.73
N GLY A 396 21.91 11.72 -20.69
CA GLY A 396 22.50 11.93 -19.36
C GLY A 396 23.95 11.43 -19.28
N GLU A 397 24.71 11.93 -18.30
CA GLU A 397 26.02 11.39 -17.91
C GLU A 397 25.82 10.28 -16.87
N GLU A 398 26.47 9.13 -17.08
CA GLU A 398 26.41 8.01 -16.15
C GLU A 398 26.98 8.41 -14.77
N VAL A 399 26.24 8.15 -13.72
CA VAL A 399 26.67 8.39 -12.33
C VAL A 399 26.45 7.16 -11.47
N SER A 400 27.37 6.91 -10.56
CA SER A 400 27.20 5.83 -9.59
C SER A 400 27.96 6.07 -8.29
N VAL A 401 27.45 5.44 -7.23
CA VAL A 401 28.16 5.29 -5.97
C VAL A 401 28.17 3.81 -5.60
N LEU A 402 29.35 3.26 -5.40
CA LEU A 402 29.58 1.87 -5.00
C LEU A 402 30.31 1.86 -3.65
N TRP A 403 29.75 1.20 -2.65
CA TRP A 403 30.45 0.81 -1.42
C TRP A 403 30.82 -0.67 -1.51
N PRO A 404 32.09 -1.02 -1.81
CA PRO A 404 32.51 -2.42 -1.90
C PRO A 404 32.39 -3.16 -0.56
N LEU A 405 32.65 -2.47 0.54
CA LEU A 405 32.55 -2.97 1.92
C LEU A 405 33.43 -4.21 2.17
N THR A 406 34.58 -4.29 1.50
CA THR A 406 35.52 -5.42 1.61
C THR A 406 36.67 -5.16 2.55
N SER A 407 36.98 -3.89 2.85
CA SER A 407 38.12 -3.48 3.71
C SER A 407 37.86 -2.20 4.52
N ASN A 408 36.99 -1.33 4.01
CA ASN A 408 36.62 -0.03 4.62
C ASN A 408 35.22 0.39 4.13
N PRO A 409 34.66 1.45 4.68
CA PRO A 409 33.35 1.98 4.25
C PRO A 409 33.46 2.98 3.08
N ASP A 410 34.65 3.19 2.50
CA ASP A 410 34.87 4.25 1.52
C ASP A 410 34.13 3.96 0.22
N PRO A 411 33.32 4.91 -0.31
CA PRO A 411 32.64 4.74 -1.57
C PRO A 411 33.56 5.02 -2.77
N VAL A 412 33.26 4.36 -3.87
CA VAL A 412 33.77 4.70 -5.21
C VAL A 412 32.69 5.48 -5.93
N VAL A 413 32.97 6.72 -6.32
CA VAL A 413 32.02 7.62 -6.99
C VAL A 413 32.42 7.77 -8.45
N THR A 414 31.44 7.67 -9.35
CA THR A 414 31.58 7.90 -10.80
C THR A 414 30.61 9.00 -11.22
N GLY A 415 31.07 9.91 -12.08
CA GLY A 415 30.28 11.00 -12.64
C GLY A 415 29.88 12.10 -11.65
N PRO A 416 29.01 13.05 -12.05
CA PRO A 416 28.62 14.20 -11.26
C PRO A 416 27.55 13.83 -10.19
N CYS A 417 27.96 13.07 -9.18
CA CYS A 417 27.16 12.80 -8.00
C CYS A 417 28.03 12.84 -6.74
N MET A 418 27.42 12.83 -5.57
CA MET A 418 28.11 12.78 -4.28
C MET A 418 27.60 11.58 -3.48
N ALA A 419 28.49 10.86 -2.83
CA ALA A 419 28.10 9.84 -1.87
C ALA A 419 27.57 10.49 -0.58
N VAL A 420 26.56 9.90 0.01
CA VAL A 420 26.23 10.11 1.43
C VAL A 420 27.03 9.10 2.22
N ASP A 421 27.82 9.57 3.16
CA ASP A 421 28.65 8.69 3.99
C ASP A 421 27.81 7.59 4.65
N GLU A 422 28.38 6.39 4.73
CA GLU A 422 27.74 5.32 5.48
C GLU A 422 27.47 5.76 6.92
N SER A 423 26.29 5.49 7.41
CA SER A 423 25.89 5.75 8.78
C SER A 423 25.04 4.61 9.33
N TRP A 424 24.93 4.53 10.65
CA TRP A 424 24.11 3.50 11.31
C TRP A 424 23.50 4.04 12.59
N SER A 425 22.42 3.36 13.02
CA SER A 425 21.78 3.59 14.31
C SER A 425 21.54 2.25 14.99
N GLY A 426 21.87 2.14 16.28
CA GLY A 426 21.77 0.91 17.06
C GLY A 426 22.64 -0.25 16.56
N MET A 427 23.56 0.02 15.63
CA MET A 427 24.47 -0.95 15.00
C MET A 427 25.89 -0.39 15.00
N TYR A 428 26.89 -1.25 14.78
CA TYR A 428 28.27 -0.82 14.50
C TYR A 428 28.98 -1.80 13.58
N VAL A 429 30.02 -1.33 12.89
CA VAL A 429 30.87 -2.18 12.06
C VAL A 429 31.83 -2.97 12.94
N GLN A 430 31.69 -4.29 12.95
CA GLN A 430 32.57 -5.17 13.72
C GLN A 430 33.91 -5.40 12.99
N LYS A 431 33.84 -5.75 11.71
CA LYS A 431 35.00 -6.06 10.88
C LYS A 431 34.62 -6.25 9.41
N TYR A 432 35.67 -6.31 8.57
CA TYR A 432 35.60 -6.70 7.16
C TYR A 432 36.18 -8.11 7.00
N SER A 433 35.36 -9.10 6.74
CA SER A 433 35.79 -10.49 6.60
C SER A 433 34.78 -11.31 5.80
N SER A 434 35.20 -12.50 5.36
CA SER A 434 34.26 -13.45 4.80
C SER A 434 33.17 -13.84 5.80
N ILE A 435 32.00 -14.22 5.29
CA ILE A 435 30.86 -14.63 6.11
C ILE A 435 31.20 -15.90 6.89
N ASN A 436 31.62 -16.93 6.17
CA ASN A 436 32.16 -18.18 6.69
C ASN A 436 32.78 -18.99 5.54
N SER A 437 33.48 -20.11 5.85
CA SER A 437 34.14 -20.97 4.85
C SER A 437 33.18 -21.76 3.95
N LYS A 438 31.88 -21.67 4.16
CA LYS A 438 30.81 -22.35 3.37
C LYS A 438 29.85 -21.35 2.73
N ALA A 439 30.23 -20.07 2.65
CA ALA A 439 29.38 -19.05 2.07
C ALA A 439 29.10 -19.36 0.59
N VAL A 440 27.83 -19.30 0.22
CA VAL A 440 27.32 -19.52 -1.14
C VAL A 440 26.89 -18.18 -1.71
N TRP A 441 27.61 -17.72 -2.70
CA TRP A 441 27.29 -16.50 -3.46
C TRP A 441 26.41 -16.83 -4.67
N PRO A 442 25.62 -15.90 -5.16
CA PRO A 442 24.93 -16.05 -6.42
C PRO A 442 25.94 -16.37 -7.55
N ALA A 443 25.60 -17.37 -8.37
CA ALA A 443 26.55 -17.96 -9.33
C ALA A 443 27.11 -16.95 -10.34
N GLU A 444 26.29 -15.98 -10.74
CA GLU A 444 26.63 -14.91 -11.68
C GLU A 444 27.73 -13.97 -11.17
N THR A 445 27.99 -13.94 -9.86
CA THR A 445 29.03 -13.06 -9.28
C THR A 445 30.43 -13.61 -9.46
N GLY A 446 30.58 -14.90 -9.70
CA GLY A 446 31.90 -15.58 -9.73
C GLY A 446 32.65 -15.55 -8.40
N ARG A 447 32.01 -15.19 -7.30
CA ARG A 447 32.63 -15.08 -5.96
C ARG A 447 32.60 -16.41 -5.23
N ASP A 448 33.58 -16.60 -4.38
CA ASP A 448 33.68 -17.77 -3.50
C ASP A 448 33.51 -17.39 -2.02
N ALA A 449 33.60 -18.37 -1.15
CA ALA A 449 33.45 -18.21 0.29
C ALA A 449 34.52 -17.33 0.97
N SER A 450 35.60 -16.97 0.27
CA SER A 450 36.66 -16.09 0.80
C SER A 450 36.35 -14.61 0.62
N TYR A 451 35.35 -14.27 -0.23
CA TYR A 451 34.99 -12.89 -0.49
C TYR A 451 34.55 -12.18 0.79
N LYS A 452 35.11 -10.98 1.01
CA LYS A 452 34.89 -10.21 2.24
C LYS A 452 33.63 -9.36 2.16
N THR A 453 33.02 -9.18 3.30
CA THR A 453 31.86 -8.31 3.52
C THR A 453 32.07 -7.47 4.76
N GLN A 454 31.41 -6.34 4.86
CA GLN A 454 31.27 -5.63 6.12
C GLN A 454 30.33 -6.40 7.03
N ARG A 455 30.75 -6.67 8.25
CA ARG A 455 29.93 -7.34 9.27
C ARG A 455 29.49 -6.34 10.30
N ASN A 456 28.17 -6.16 10.41
CA ASN A 456 27.56 -5.23 11.35
C ASN A 456 26.96 -6.00 12.52
N LEU A 457 27.27 -5.56 13.72
CA LEU A 457 26.81 -6.13 14.99
C LEU A 457 25.84 -5.15 15.65
N LEU A 458 24.89 -5.70 16.41
CA LEU A 458 24.00 -4.88 17.23
C LEU A 458 24.81 -4.20 18.34
N GLU A 459 24.50 -2.96 18.63
CA GLU A 459 25.08 -2.26 19.78
C GLU A 459 24.70 -3.00 21.07
N GLY A 460 25.72 -3.34 21.89
CA GLY A 460 25.54 -4.20 23.07
C GLY A 460 25.60 -5.71 22.77
N ASP A 461 25.83 -6.14 21.51
CA ASP A 461 26.09 -7.53 21.07
C ASP A 461 25.00 -8.57 21.34
N THR A 462 23.86 -8.21 21.92
CA THR A 462 22.80 -9.16 22.22
C THR A 462 21.50 -8.77 21.52
N TRP A 463 21.13 -9.57 20.52
CA TRP A 463 19.84 -9.44 19.85
C TRP A 463 18.73 -9.84 20.80
N PRO A 464 17.67 -9.03 20.98
CA PRO A 464 16.56 -9.35 21.89
C PRO A 464 15.76 -10.56 21.43
N ALA A 465 15.11 -11.22 22.39
CA ALA A 465 14.10 -12.22 22.08
C ALA A 465 12.81 -11.57 21.56
N GLY A 466 12.09 -12.29 20.70
CA GLY A 466 10.72 -11.95 20.32
C GLY A 466 10.57 -10.85 19.27
N GLU A 467 11.63 -10.42 18.62
CA GLU A 467 11.53 -9.51 17.48
C GLU A 467 10.97 -10.24 16.25
N ILE A 468 9.85 -9.75 15.76
CA ILE A 468 9.13 -10.31 14.60
C ILE A 468 9.23 -9.44 13.36
N ASP A 469 9.69 -8.19 13.53
CA ASP A 469 9.80 -7.19 12.48
C ASP A 469 10.99 -6.25 12.74
N GLU A 470 11.27 -5.34 11.78
CA GLU A 470 12.31 -4.33 11.93
C GLU A 470 12.04 -3.39 13.10
N VAL A 471 13.13 -2.87 13.66
CA VAL A 471 13.11 -1.79 14.66
C VAL A 471 13.53 -0.50 13.96
N SER A 472 12.65 0.50 13.94
CA SER A 472 12.82 1.76 13.17
C SER A 472 14.07 2.56 13.54
N THR A 473 14.59 2.37 14.76
CA THR A 473 15.82 3.02 15.24
C THR A 473 17.08 2.18 15.03
N ARG A 474 16.99 1.05 14.30
CA ARG A 474 18.13 0.14 14.08
C ARG A 474 18.33 -0.06 12.59
N TYR A 475 19.33 0.56 12.01
CA TYR A 475 19.61 0.47 10.57
C TYR A 475 21.07 0.74 10.21
N ILE A 476 21.44 0.36 8.99
CA ILE A 476 22.63 0.80 8.27
C ILE A 476 22.16 1.60 7.05
N GLN A 477 22.73 2.79 6.83
CA GLN A 477 22.31 3.71 5.78
C GLN A 477 23.44 4.06 4.83
N PHE A 478 23.09 4.17 3.54
CA PHE A 478 23.89 4.65 2.43
C PHE A 478 23.10 5.69 1.65
N GLY A 479 23.69 6.39 0.69
CA GLY A 479 22.92 7.25 -0.19
C GLY A 479 23.73 7.99 -1.25
N MET A 480 23.01 8.62 -2.16
CA MET A 480 23.55 9.44 -3.24
C MET A 480 22.87 10.81 -3.24
N THR A 481 23.65 11.86 -3.42
CA THR A 481 23.16 13.25 -3.52
C THR A 481 23.41 13.82 -4.91
N ALA A 482 22.41 14.48 -5.47
CA ALA A 482 22.57 15.26 -6.70
C ALA A 482 23.25 16.60 -6.38
N PRO A 483 24.33 16.99 -7.07
CA PRO A 483 24.91 18.33 -6.96
C PRO A 483 23.92 19.43 -7.32
N ALA A 484 24.25 20.68 -6.98
CA ALA A 484 23.47 21.84 -7.42
C ALA A 484 23.38 21.89 -8.95
N GLN A 485 22.22 22.27 -9.46
CA GLN A 485 21.90 22.32 -10.91
C GLN A 485 21.99 20.97 -11.64
N THR A 486 22.03 19.87 -10.92
CA THR A 486 22.05 18.52 -11.48
C THR A 486 20.76 17.80 -11.07
N LYS A 487 20.13 17.12 -12.03
CA LYS A 487 19.07 16.13 -11.82
C LYS A 487 19.68 14.75 -12.07
N ILE A 488 19.44 13.80 -11.18
CA ILE A 488 19.83 12.40 -11.38
C ILE A 488 18.57 11.55 -11.39
N ASP A 489 18.34 10.85 -12.49
CA ASP A 489 17.32 9.81 -12.59
C ASP A 489 17.95 8.48 -12.16
N ILE A 490 17.51 7.94 -11.02
CA ILE A 490 18.07 6.72 -10.42
C ILE A 490 17.39 5.51 -11.09
N ASP A 491 18.18 4.65 -11.70
CA ASP A 491 17.71 3.50 -12.47
C ASP A 491 18.14 2.14 -11.90
N LYS A 492 19.03 2.15 -10.89
CA LYS A 492 19.43 0.91 -10.22
C LYS A 492 19.85 1.13 -8.77
N ILE A 493 19.34 0.25 -7.90
CA ILE A 493 19.90 0.02 -6.56
C ILE A 493 20.16 -1.48 -6.44
N SER A 494 21.34 -1.87 -6.00
CA SER A 494 21.65 -3.27 -5.70
C SER A 494 22.60 -3.41 -4.52
N LEU A 495 22.52 -4.54 -3.82
CA LEU A 495 23.42 -4.89 -2.72
C LEU A 495 23.40 -6.40 -2.49
N PHE A 496 24.44 -6.89 -1.80
CA PHE A 496 24.43 -8.26 -1.27
C PHE A 496 24.28 -8.24 0.24
N VAL A 497 23.41 -9.12 0.74
CA VAL A 497 23.09 -9.25 2.16
C VAL A 497 23.23 -10.70 2.60
N ALA A 498 23.80 -10.93 3.78
CA ALA A 498 23.87 -12.25 4.39
C ALA A 498 23.78 -12.17 5.91
N GLY A 499 23.37 -13.28 6.55
CA GLY A 499 23.47 -13.46 7.99
C GLY A 499 24.70 -14.28 8.36
N ALA A 500 25.45 -13.89 9.40
CA ALA A 500 26.53 -14.70 9.91
C ALA A 500 26.31 -15.11 11.36
N GLY A 501 26.69 -16.36 11.65
CA GLY A 501 26.55 -16.95 12.99
C GLY A 501 25.26 -17.74 13.20
N GLY A 502 24.54 -18.13 12.14
CA GLY A 502 23.33 -18.94 12.20
C GLY A 502 22.26 -18.44 11.21
N SER A 503 21.08 -19.06 11.24
CA SER A 503 19.97 -18.80 10.30
C SER A 503 18.86 -17.90 10.85
N GLY A 504 19.11 -17.21 11.97
CA GLY A 504 18.10 -16.36 12.63
C GLY A 504 18.04 -14.92 12.11
N MET A 505 18.99 -14.49 11.25
CA MET A 505 19.03 -13.12 10.72
C MET A 505 17.85 -12.87 9.78
N ARG A 506 17.33 -11.65 9.83
CA ARG A 506 16.24 -11.10 9.01
C ARG A 506 16.61 -9.68 8.63
N CYS A 507 16.06 -9.17 7.55
CA CYS A 507 16.14 -7.72 7.26
C CYS A 507 15.06 -7.28 6.29
N LYS A 508 14.76 -5.98 6.33
CA LYS A 508 14.10 -5.26 5.27
C LYS A 508 15.02 -4.21 4.70
N VAL A 509 14.91 -3.97 3.41
CA VAL A 509 15.68 -2.97 2.68
C VAL A 509 14.71 -1.98 2.06
N TYR A 510 14.94 -0.69 2.34
CA TYR A 510 14.12 0.41 1.84
C TYR A 510 14.98 1.47 1.19
N TYR A 511 14.40 2.19 0.23
CA TYR A 511 14.93 3.49 -0.19
C TYR A 511 13.93 4.60 0.11
N ALA A 512 14.42 5.84 0.25
CA ALA A 512 13.63 7.04 0.45
C ALA A 512 14.34 8.27 -0.12
N THR A 513 13.59 9.31 -0.49
CA THR A 513 14.15 10.64 -0.78
C THR A 513 13.99 11.61 0.38
N ALA A 514 13.17 11.28 1.37
CA ALA A 514 13.07 12.02 2.62
C ALA A 514 14.04 11.44 3.66
N ALA A 515 14.84 12.28 4.31
CA ALA A 515 15.84 11.87 5.30
C ALA A 515 15.21 11.20 6.54
N ASP A 516 13.96 11.54 6.87
CA ASP A 516 13.17 10.95 7.95
C ASP A 516 12.49 9.62 7.56
N PHE A 517 12.68 9.15 6.32
CA PHE A 517 12.04 7.96 5.75
C PHE A 517 10.50 7.98 5.74
N SER A 518 9.87 9.16 5.81
CA SER A 518 8.41 9.29 5.73
C SER A 518 7.82 8.81 4.39
N ASN A 519 8.64 8.77 3.32
CA ASN A 519 8.28 8.28 2.00
C ASN A 519 9.03 7.00 1.60
N ALA A 520 9.38 6.16 2.58
CA ALA A 520 10.13 4.93 2.35
C ALA A 520 9.39 3.95 1.43
N VAL A 521 10.13 3.38 0.48
CA VAL A 521 9.67 2.33 -0.42
C VAL A 521 10.42 1.05 -0.11
N LEU A 522 9.70 -0.03 0.20
CA LEU A 522 10.27 -1.34 0.45
C LEU A 522 10.83 -1.92 -0.86
N ILE A 523 12.11 -2.30 -0.84
CA ILE A 523 12.74 -3.03 -1.94
C ILE A 523 12.51 -4.53 -1.75
N GLN A 524 12.90 -5.03 -0.57
CA GLN A 524 12.78 -6.46 -0.27
C GLN A 524 12.74 -6.72 1.24
N GLU A 525 11.99 -7.76 1.61
CA GLU A 525 11.98 -8.34 2.94
C GLU A 525 12.57 -9.76 2.89
N LEU A 526 13.50 -10.05 3.79
CA LEU A 526 14.10 -11.36 3.99
C LEU A 526 13.69 -11.88 5.37
N THR A 527 12.59 -12.63 5.43
CA THR A 527 12.03 -13.23 6.65
C THR A 527 12.70 -14.54 7.06
N SER A 528 13.55 -15.11 6.18
CA SER A 528 14.31 -16.32 6.43
C SER A 528 15.65 -16.26 5.68
N MET A 529 16.76 -16.17 6.43
CA MET A 529 18.10 -16.15 5.85
C MET A 529 18.89 -17.37 6.35
N ALA A 530 19.35 -18.19 5.41
CA ALA A 530 20.25 -19.30 5.73
C ALA A 530 21.62 -18.75 6.14
N GLY A 531 22.26 -19.35 7.14
CA GLY A 531 23.49 -18.82 7.73
C GLY A 531 24.76 -18.91 6.86
N ASN A 532 24.64 -19.45 5.66
CA ASN A 532 25.72 -19.53 4.66
C ASN A 532 25.30 -19.02 3.28
N GLN A 533 24.11 -18.50 3.12
CA GLN A 533 23.59 -17.99 1.85
C GLN A 533 23.76 -16.48 1.76
N VAL A 534 24.24 -16.02 0.62
CA VAL A 534 24.23 -14.60 0.24
C VAL A 534 23.05 -14.33 -0.66
N TYR A 535 22.33 -13.25 -0.38
CA TYR A 535 21.15 -12.83 -1.10
C TYR A 535 21.50 -11.58 -1.91
N ALA A 536 21.26 -11.63 -3.22
CA ALA A 536 21.28 -10.45 -4.06
C ALA A 536 19.94 -9.73 -3.93
N ILE A 537 20.00 -8.43 -3.70
CA ILE A 537 18.84 -7.55 -3.69
C ILE A 537 19.06 -6.51 -4.78
N GLU A 538 18.10 -6.38 -5.68
CA GLU A 538 18.17 -5.41 -6.78
C GLU A 538 16.78 -4.82 -7.05
N THR A 539 16.74 -3.54 -7.36
CA THR A 539 15.53 -2.85 -7.83
C THR A 539 15.86 -1.78 -8.85
N ILE A 540 14.87 -1.43 -9.65
CA ILE A 540 14.89 -0.25 -10.53
C ILE A 540 13.96 0.79 -9.89
N PRO A 541 14.48 1.69 -9.05
CA PRO A 541 13.68 2.73 -8.43
C PRO A 541 13.46 3.85 -9.44
N VAL A 542 12.25 3.99 -9.97
CA VAL A 542 11.93 5.09 -10.90
C VAL A 542 11.76 6.38 -10.10
N VAL A 543 12.86 6.97 -9.66
CA VAL A 543 12.92 8.15 -8.81
C VAL A 543 13.99 9.12 -9.29
N SER A 544 13.71 10.42 -9.18
CA SER A 544 14.65 11.49 -9.50
C SER A 544 15.00 12.28 -8.25
N ILE A 545 16.27 12.68 -8.15
CA ILE A 545 16.78 13.65 -7.15
C ILE A 545 17.44 14.82 -7.88
N ALA A 546 17.34 16.04 -7.33
CA ALA A 546 17.90 17.24 -7.96
C ALA A 546 18.33 18.28 -6.92
N ASP A 547 19.23 19.17 -7.30
CA ASP A 547 19.56 20.39 -6.53
C ASP A 547 19.86 20.15 -5.04
N GLY A 548 20.77 19.24 -4.74
CA GLY A 548 21.16 18.93 -3.36
C GLY A 548 20.26 17.91 -2.66
N GLN A 549 19.22 17.41 -3.31
CA GLN A 549 18.42 16.32 -2.78
C GLN A 549 19.22 15.01 -2.78
N SER A 550 18.85 14.12 -1.86
CA SER A 550 19.49 12.83 -1.70
C SER A 550 18.48 11.68 -1.83
N LEU A 551 18.95 10.57 -2.37
CA LEU A 551 18.35 9.26 -2.18
C LEU A 551 19.08 8.57 -1.04
N TYR A 552 18.33 7.97 -0.14
CA TYR A 552 18.84 7.17 0.97
C TYR A 552 18.43 5.72 0.81
N LEU A 553 19.30 4.80 1.18
CA LEU A 553 19.07 3.35 1.25
C LEU A 553 19.30 2.91 2.69
N ARG A 554 18.35 2.22 3.30
CA ARG A 554 18.50 1.64 4.64
C ARG A 554 18.26 0.15 4.64
N VAL A 555 19.12 -0.55 5.39
CA VAL A 555 18.96 -1.96 5.76
C VAL A 555 18.58 -2.01 7.24
N TYR A 556 17.41 -2.58 7.55
CA TYR A 556 16.87 -2.73 8.90
C TYR A 556 16.96 -4.21 9.32
N PRO A 557 18.01 -4.61 10.09
CA PRO A 557 18.16 -5.98 10.52
C PRO A 557 17.45 -6.27 11.84
N TRP A 558 16.99 -7.53 11.99
CA TRP A 558 16.59 -8.10 13.28
C TRP A 558 16.93 -9.58 13.34
N TYR A 559 16.83 -10.17 14.53
CA TYR A 559 17.16 -11.58 14.71
C TYR A 559 16.00 -12.34 15.34
N LYS A 560 15.71 -13.55 14.85
CA LYS A 560 14.52 -14.32 15.24
C LYS A 560 14.46 -14.62 16.74
N ASN A 561 15.61 -14.87 17.38
CA ASN A 561 15.67 -15.28 18.78
C ASN A 561 16.74 -14.46 19.52
N GLU A 562 16.72 -14.47 20.85
CA GLU A 562 17.83 -13.93 21.62
C GLU A 562 19.14 -14.61 21.23
N ALA A 563 20.16 -13.81 20.91
CA ALA A 563 21.45 -14.33 20.47
C ALA A 563 22.55 -13.27 20.56
N THR A 564 23.78 -13.72 20.85
CA THR A 564 24.99 -12.89 20.82
C THR A 564 25.86 -13.21 19.62
N GLY A 565 26.72 -12.28 19.23
CA GLY A 565 27.73 -12.46 18.17
C GLY A 565 27.16 -12.71 16.77
N LYS A 566 25.88 -12.40 16.52
CA LYS A 566 25.24 -12.56 15.22
C LYS A 566 25.34 -11.25 14.45
N THR A 567 25.76 -11.32 13.18
CA THR A 567 25.99 -10.14 12.36
C THR A 567 25.16 -10.18 11.09
N ILE A 568 24.66 -9.02 10.67
CA ILE A 568 24.26 -8.77 9.29
C ILE A 568 25.51 -8.43 8.48
N CYS A 569 25.64 -9.00 7.30
CA CYS A 569 26.79 -8.81 6.41
C CYS A 569 26.33 -8.11 5.14
N LEU A 570 27.02 -7.04 4.75
CA LEU A 570 26.73 -6.25 3.55
C LEU A 570 27.95 -6.17 2.65
N SER A 571 27.74 -6.18 1.33
CA SER A 571 28.77 -5.83 0.36
C SER A 571 28.19 -5.28 -0.93
N ASP A 572 29.00 -4.56 -1.66
CA ASP A 572 28.73 -4.01 -2.99
C ASP A 572 27.38 -3.28 -3.04
N VAL A 573 27.16 -2.40 -2.07
CA VAL A 573 26.02 -1.51 -2.09
C VAL A 573 26.22 -0.53 -3.23
N TYR A 574 25.29 -0.53 -4.18
CA TYR A 574 25.42 0.19 -5.44
C TYR A 574 24.17 0.99 -5.75
N ILE A 575 24.36 2.26 -6.06
CA ILE A 575 23.33 3.17 -6.53
C ILE A 575 23.82 3.74 -7.85
N HIS A 576 23.00 3.64 -8.91
CA HIS A 576 23.31 4.10 -10.25
C HIS A 576 22.17 4.97 -10.81
N GLY A 577 22.52 5.86 -11.73
CA GLY A 577 21.58 6.70 -12.43
C GLY A 577 22.20 7.48 -13.58
N MET A 578 21.39 8.34 -14.19
CA MET A 578 21.81 9.23 -15.27
C MET A 578 21.64 10.69 -14.82
N ALA A 579 22.72 11.45 -14.87
CA ALA A 579 22.73 12.86 -14.52
C ALA A 579 22.43 13.74 -15.74
N SER A 580 21.61 14.76 -15.52
CA SER A 580 21.27 15.79 -16.50
C SER A 580 21.18 17.15 -15.83
N ASP A 581 21.11 18.24 -16.62
CA ASP A 581 20.88 19.59 -16.08
C ASP A 581 19.49 19.67 -15.39
N ALA A 582 19.43 20.10 -14.13
CA ALA A 582 18.18 20.26 -13.38
C ALA A 582 17.19 21.27 -14.01
N THR A 583 17.67 22.11 -14.93
CA THR A 583 16.86 23.13 -15.60
C THR A 583 15.93 22.60 -16.69
N GLY A 584 15.95 21.31 -16.98
CA GLY A 584 15.08 20.67 -17.98
C GLY A 584 15.31 21.13 -19.43
N ILE A 585 16.42 21.82 -19.71
CA ILE A 585 16.79 22.22 -21.06
C ILE A 585 17.76 21.16 -21.58
N GLN A 586 17.24 20.18 -22.31
CA GLN A 586 18.09 19.31 -23.12
C GLN A 586 18.86 20.18 -24.11
N THR A 587 20.19 20.09 -24.07
CA THR A 587 21.02 20.65 -25.13
C THR A 587 20.79 19.76 -26.35
N VAL A 588 19.90 20.17 -27.23
CA VAL A 588 19.79 19.55 -28.54
C VAL A 588 21.10 19.85 -29.27
N ILE A 589 22.03 18.91 -29.27
CA ILE A 589 23.20 18.94 -30.14
C ILE A 589 22.67 18.58 -31.54
N SER A 590 22.17 19.56 -32.26
CA SER A 590 22.00 19.40 -33.69
C SER A 590 23.38 19.59 -34.31
N ASP A 591 23.88 18.62 -35.05
CA ASP A 591 25.12 18.68 -35.83
C ASP A 591 25.09 19.74 -36.93
N ASN A 592 23.98 20.49 -37.06
CA ASN A 592 23.84 21.66 -37.94
C ASN A 592 23.75 22.92 -37.05
N ALA A 593 24.91 23.50 -36.77
CA ALA A 593 25.04 24.77 -36.05
C ALA A 593 24.45 25.93 -36.85
N ASP A 594 23.14 26.11 -36.75
CA ASP A 594 22.55 27.40 -37.08
C ASP A 594 22.93 28.41 -35.99
N SER A 595 23.72 29.40 -36.35
CA SER A 595 24.21 30.44 -35.43
C SER A 595 23.12 31.46 -35.05
N GLY A 596 21.84 31.11 -35.24
CA GLY A 596 20.69 31.97 -34.95
C GLY A 596 20.50 32.21 -33.46
N MET A 597 20.01 33.40 -33.11
CA MET A 597 19.55 33.76 -31.76
C MET A 597 18.03 33.65 -31.74
N TYR A 598 17.49 33.01 -30.71
CA TYR A 598 16.05 32.77 -30.55
C TYR A 598 15.54 33.34 -29.21
N ASP A 599 14.29 33.77 -29.20
CA ASP A 599 13.61 34.10 -27.91
C ASP A 599 13.24 32.82 -27.13
N LEU A 600 12.72 32.97 -25.93
CA LEU A 600 12.33 31.85 -25.09
C LEU A 600 11.13 31.04 -25.64
N MET A 601 10.47 31.52 -26.68
CA MET A 601 9.41 30.82 -27.41
C MET A 601 9.92 30.16 -28.71
N GLY A 602 11.25 30.13 -28.95
CA GLY A 602 11.87 29.51 -30.13
C GLY A 602 11.78 30.34 -31.42
N ARG A 603 11.37 31.60 -31.37
CA ARG A 603 11.28 32.47 -32.53
C ARG A 603 12.64 33.11 -32.83
N PRO A 604 13.11 33.17 -34.09
CA PRO A 604 14.38 33.78 -34.44
C PRO A 604 14.38 35.30 -34.15
N VAL A 605 15.43 35.77 -33.50
CA VAL A 605 15.58 37.18 -33.09
C VAL A 605 16.72 37.82 -33.88
N LYS A 606 16.41 38.76 -34.79
CA LYS A 606 17.40 39.51 -35.56
C LYS A 606 18.01 40.67 -34.77
N ASN A 607 17.23 41.31 -33.89
CA ASN A 607 17.65 42.48 -33.11
C ASN A 607 17.42 42.25 -31.63
N PRO A 608 18.36 41.66 -30.91
CA PRO A 608 18.21 41.36 -29.50
C PRO A 608 18.28 42.62 -28.61
N VAL A 609 17.34 42.74 -27.69
CA VAL A 609 17.23 43.87 -26.77
C VAL A 609 18.11 43.62 -25.52
N LYS A 610 18.84 44.66 -25.11
CA LYS A 610 19.68 44.64 -23.89
C LYS A 610 18.85 44.27 -22.67
N GLY A 611 19.37 43.35 -21.84
CA GLY A 611 18.73 42.88 -20.62
C GLY A 611 17.79 41.69 -20.80
N ASN A 612 17.41 41.34 -22.02
CA ASN A 612 16.55 40.18 -22.27
C ASN A 612 17.36 38.87 -22.39
N ILE A 613 16.67 37.76 -22.10
CA ILE A 613 17.22 36.39 -22.19
C ILE A 613 16.88 35.82 -23.60
N TYR A 614 17.87 35.25 -24.22
CA TYR A 614 17.75 34.57 -25.53
C TYR A 614 18.41 33.20 -25.47
N VAL A 615 18.13 32.36 -26.46
CA VAL A 615 18.79 31.06 -26.67
C VAL A 615 19.69 31.19 -27.92
N MET A 616 20.97 30.88 -27.77
CA MET A 616 21.93 30.83 -28.86
C MET A 616 22.86 29.64 -28.70
N LYS A 617 22.95 28.78 -29.72
CA LYS A 617 23.70 27.51 -29.66
C LYS A 617 23.29 26.64 -28.46
N GLY A 618 21.99 26.52 -28.21
CA GLY A 618 21.44 25.73 -27.11
C GLY A 618 21.65 26.30 -25.69
N LYS A 619 22.28 27.47 -25.53
CA LYS A 619 22.53 28.11 -24.25
C LYS A 619 21.70 29.36 -24.06
N LYS A 620 21.15 29.55 -22.84
CA LYS A 620 20.55 30.83 -22.44
C LYS A 620 21.64 31.88 -22.32
N ILE A 621 21.46 33.01 -22.98
CA ILE A 621 22.34 34.16 -22.91
C ILE A 621 21.54 35.41 -22.54
N VAL A 622 22.15 36.30 -21.76
CA VAL A 622 21.60 37.64 -21.50
C VAL A 622 22.36 38.62 -22.37
N ARG A 623 21.65 39.41 -23.14
CA ARG A 623 22.28 40.48 -23.92
C ARG A 623 22.72 41.61 -22.98
N LYS A 624 24.03 41.80 -22.82
CA LYS A 624 24.61 42.90 -22.02
C LYS A 624 24.55 44.24 -22.74
#